data_46c30985d001dcaf78a38042e3b9ec18
#
_entry.id   46c30985d001dcaf78a38042e3b9ec18
#
_cell.length_a   1.000
_cell.length_b   1.000
_cell.length_c   1.000
_cell.angle_alpha   90.00
_cell.angle_beta   90.00
_cell.angle_gamma   90.00
#
_symmetry.space_group_name_H-M   'P 1'
#
loop_
_entity.id
_entity.type
_entity.pdbx_description
1 polymer ?
#
loop_
_entity_poly.entity_id
_entity_poly.type
_entity_poly.pdbx_seq_one_letter_code
_entity_poly.pdbx_strand_id
1 'polypeptide(L)'
;EEARDLAERLITNMAEKTAEAHGMTAEVKVTRGYPPTINNGGFVDLVETALTKNFGQGAFARDAHPRMGFEDFSFILQRYPGAFVFLGTAPKGVNPLEAAGNHSPYMEIDEDAMANGAAAHAAVAFEFLNHGMGGGVDGAD
;
A
#
# COMPACT_ATOMS: atom_id res chain seq x y z
N GLU A 1 -7.08 6.89 12.92
CA GLU A 1 -6.76 8.24 13.40
C GLU A 1 -6.49 8.25 14.92
N GLU A 2 -7.29 7.60 15.76
CA GLU A 2 -7.10 7.59 17.24
C GLU A 2 -5.66 7.22 17.68
N ALA A 3 -5.05 6.22 17.04
CA ALA A 3 -3.68 5.83 17.34
C ALA A 3 -2.67 6.92 17.00
N ARG A 4 -2.92 7.68 15.92
CA ARG A 4 -2.06 8.81 15.50
C ARG A 4 -2.21 9.97 16.49
N ASP A 5 -3.43 10.28 16.91
CA ASP A 5 -3.71 11.31 17.91
C ASP A 5 -3.07 10.98 19.26
N LEU A 6 -3.11 9.70 19.65
CA LEU A 6 -2.44 9.22 20.86
C LEU A 6 -0.92 9.36 20.74
N ALA A 7 -0.34 8.93 19.62
CA ALA A 7 1.12 9.02 19.38
C ALA A 7 1.58 10.47 19.43
N GLU A 8 0.88 11.40 18.77
CA GLU A 8 1.21 12.82 18.76
C GLU A 8 1.23 13.41 20.18
N ARG A 9 0.19 13.11 20.98
CA ARG A 9 0.14 13.56 22.38
C ARG A 9 1.28 12.97 23.23
N LEU A 10 1.57 11.69 23.06
CA LEU A 10 2.64 11.03 23.82
C LEU A 10 4.02 11.57 23.44
N ILE A 11 4.30 11.75 22.15
CA ILE A 11 5.58 12.31 21.67
C ILE A 11 5.77 13.73 22.22
N THR A 12 4.74 14.57 22.11
CA THR A 12 4.79 15.95 22.63
C THR A 12 5.06 15.97 24.12
N ASN A 13 4.28 15.23 24.89
CA ASN A 13 4.44 15.17 26.35
C ASN A 13 5.81 14.62 26.77
N MET A 14 6.31 13.58 26.11
CA MET A 14 7.64 13.02 26.41
C MET A 14 8.75 14.03 26.12
N ALA A 15 8.69 14.73 25.00
CA ALA A 15 9.69 15.71 24.65
C ALA A 15 9.70 16.89 25.64
N GLU A 16 8.53 17.43 25.97
CA GLU A 16 8.38 18.54 26.94
C GLU A 16 8.87 18.14 28.32
N LYS A 17 8.47 16.98 28.83
CA LYS A 17 8.87 16.52 30.18
C LYS A 17 10.35 16.16 30.25
N THR A 18 10.92 15.64 29.18
CA THR A 18 12.35 15.38 29.12
C THR A 18 13.15 16.68 29.14
N ALA A 19 12.74 17.68 28.37
CA ALA A 19 13.37 18.98 28.36
C ALA A 19 13.29 19.66 29.73
N GLU A 20 12.10 19.65 30.36
CA GLU A 20 11.85 20.19 31.72
C GLU A 20 12.79 19.55 32.76
N ALA A 21 12.94 18.22 32.72
CA ALA A 21 13.82 17.49 33.64
C ALA A 21 15.30 17.92 33.54
N HIS A 22 15.68 18.48 32.40
CA HIS A 22 17.06 19.04 32.16
C HIS A 22 17.14 20.55 32.24
N GLY A 23 16.09 21.23 32.77
CA GLY A 23 16.05 22.68 32.88
C GLY A 23 15.96 23.42 31.53
N MET A 24 15.40 22.71 30.50
CA MET A 24 15.21 23.21 29.14
C MET A 24 13.74 23.28 28.77
N THR A 25 13.44 23.90 27.66
CA THR A 25 12.11 23.86 27.02
C THR A 25 12.20 23.19 25.68
N ALA A 26 11.14 22.49 25.27
CA ALA A 26 11.01 21.92 23.95
C ALA A 26 9.84 22.56 23.19
N GLU A 27 10.06 22.86 21.92
CA GLU A 27 9.01 23.15 20.97
C GLU A 27 8.81 21.91 20.10
N VAL A 28 7.62 21.32 20.12
CA VAL A 28 7.34 20.08 19.40
C VAL A 28 6.38 20.36 18.26
N LYS A 29 6.82 20.06 17.03
CA LYS A 29 6.00 20.14 15.83
C LYS A 29 5.85 18.75 15.24
N VAL A 30 4.64 18.21 15.25
CA VAL A 30 4.30 16.97 14.57
C VAL A 30 3.63 17.29 13.22
N THR A 31 4.21 16.80 12.14
CA THR A 31 3.64 16.94 10.81
C THR A 31 3.00 15.61 10.41
N ARG A 32 1.69 15.61 10.20
CA ARG A 32 0.97 14.44 9.71
C ARG A 32 1.25 14.25 8.24
N GLY A 33 1.72 13.07 7.87
CA GLY A 33 1.95 12.67 6.49
C GLY A 33 0.68 12.10 5.84
N TYR A 34 0.86 11.05 5.05
CA TYR A 34 -0.23 10.41 4.30
C TYR A 34 -1.19 9.65 5.22
N PRO A 35 -2.47 9.54 4.84
CA PRO A 35 -3.41 8.66 5.51
C PRO A 35 -3.04 7.18 5.28
N PRO A 36 -3.65 6.24 6.02
CA PRO A 36 -3.46 4.82 5.76
C PRO A 36 -3.88 4.44 4.34
N THR A 37 -3.08 3.62 3.67
CA THR A 37 -3.41 3.02 2.37
C THR A 37 -4.26 1.78 2.65
N ILE A 38 -5.56 1.89 2.43
CA ILE A 38 -6.52 0.81 2.69
C ILE A 38 -7.17 0.41 1.38
N ASN A 39 -6.88 -0.81 0.94
CA ASN A 39 -7.49 -1.39 -0.24
C ASN A 39 -8.97 -1.72 0.00
N ASN A 40 -9.82 -1.43 -0.99
CA ASN A 40 -11.20 -1.89 -0.97
C ASN A 40 -11.25 -3.41 -1.22
N GLY A 41 -11.92 -4.17 -0.35
CA GLY A 41 -11.97 -5.62 -0.41
C GLY A 41 -12.55 -6.16 -1.72
N GLY A 42 -13.67 -5.59 -2.19
CA GLY A 42 -14.28 -6.00 -3.46
C GLY A 42 -13.38 -5.72 -4.66
N PHE A 43 -12.58 -4.63 -4.60
CA PHE A 43 -11.61 -4.35 -5.66
C PHE A 43 -10.42 -5.30 -5.61
N VAL A 44 -9.99 -5.73 -4.43
CA VAL A 44 -8.96 -6.77 -4.28
C VAL A 44 -9.43 -8.09 -4.86
N ASP A 45 -10.70 -8.48 -4.63
CA ASP A 45 -11.30 -9.71 -5.19
C ASP A 45 -11.36 -9.64 -6.72
N LEU A 46 -11.70 -8.50 -7.28
CA LEU A 46 -11.70 -8.26 -8.73
C LEU A 46 -10.28 -8.38 -9.31
N VAL A 47 -9.28 -7.78 -8.66
CA VAL A 47 -7.87 -7.87 -9.08
C VAL A 47 -7.41 -9.32 -9.07
N GLU A 48 -7.66 -10.06 -7.98
CA GLU A 48 -7.31 -11.48 -7.88
C GLU A 48 -7.96 -12.32 -8.99
N THR A 49 -9.24 -12.07 -9.25
CA THR A 49 -9.98 -12.74 -10.34
C THR A 49 -9.35 -12.45 -11.70
N ALA A 50 -9.11 -11.18 -12.01
CA ALA A 50 -8.52 -10.76 -13.27
C ALA A 50 -7.14 -11.35 -13.48
N LEU A 51 -6.29 -11.31 -12.46
CA LEU A 51 -4.91 -11.81 -12.56
C LEU A 51 -4.88 -13.34 -12.63
N THR A 52 -5.66 -14.03 -11.83
CA THR A 52 -5.73 -15.49 -11.86
C THR A 52 -6.23 -16.00 -13.22
N LYS A 53 -7.24 -15.35 -13.78
CA LYS A 53 -7.81 -15.71 -15.09
C LYS A 53 -6.82 -15.54 -16.25
N ASN A 54 -6.01 -14.48 -16.22
CA ASN A 54 -5.13 -14.14 -17.34
C ASN A 54 -3.70 -14.68 -17.18
N PHE A 55 -3.22 -14.87 -15.96
CA PHE A 55 -1.84 -15.29 -15.69
C PHE A 55 -1.73 -16.62 -14.94
N GLY A 56 -2.85 -17.21 -14.57
CA GLY A 56 -2.90 -18.51 -13.90
C GLY A 56 -2.93 -18.45 -12.39
N GLN A 57 -3.11 -19.63 -11.78
CA GLN A 57 -3.13 -19.77 -10.31
C GLN A 57 -1.77 -19.38 -9.72
N GLY A 58 -1.80 -18.59 -8.66
CA GLY A 58 -0.58 -18.10 -8.00
C GLY A 58 0.00 -16.80 -8.57
N ALA A 59 -0.63 -16.22 -9.62
CA ALA A 59 -0.24 -14.91 -10.14
C ALA A 59 -0.54 -13.75 -9.16
N PHE A 60 -1.40 -13.99 -8.17
CA PHE A 60 -1.75 -13.02 -7.14
C PHE A 60 -1.60 -13.67 -5.75
N ALA A 61 -1.09 -12.89 -4.81
CA ALA A 61 -0.99 -13.29 -3.41
C ALA A 61 -1.45 -12.14 -2.51
N ARG A 62 -2.23 -12.45 -1.49
CA ARG A 62 -2.61 -11.49 -0.46
C ARG A 62 -1.55 -11.46 0.62
N ASP A 63 -1.05 -10.28 0.97
CA ASP A 63 -0.15 -10.14 2.11
C ASP A 63 -0.90 -10.51 3.41
N ALA A 64 -0.27 -11.32 4.24
CA ALA A 64 -0.81 -11.73 5.53
C ALA A 64 -0.76 -10.59 6.57
N HIS A 65 0.12 -9.61 6.38
CA HIS A 65 0.35 -8.52 7.30
C HIS A 65 0.38 -7.17 6.57
N PRO A 66 -0.10 -6.09 7.22
CA PRO A 66 0.00 -4.75 6.66
C PRO A 66 1.47 -4.35 6.43
N ARG A 67 1.73 -3.70 5.30
CA ARG A 67 3.01 -3.06 5.03
C ARG A 67 3.06 -1.70 5.72
N MET A 68 4.09 -1.46 6.49
CA MET A 68 4.27 -0.23 7.28
C MET A 68 5.11 0.76 6.48
N GLY A 69 4.50 1.39 5.48
CA GLY A 69 5.14 2.39 4.63
C GLY A 69 4.21 3.58 4.35
N PHE A 70 4.76 4.59 3.69
CA PHE A 70 4.00 5.74 3.21
C PHE A 70 3.68 5.57 1.73
N GLU A 71 2.45 5.94 1.35
CA GLU A 71 1.98 5.86 -0.03
C GLU A 71 0.97 6.97 -0.30
N ASP A 72 1.23 7.83 -1.28
CA ASP A 72 0.36 8.95 -1.61
C ASP A 72 -0.94 8.53 -2.33
N PHE A 73 -0.93 7.34 -2.96
CA PHE A 73 -2.14 6.71 -3.51
C PHE A 73 -3.24 6.52 -2.45
N SER A 74 -2.88 6.56 -1.16
CA SER A 74 -3.80 6.57 -0.03
C SER A 74 -4.88 7.66 -0.16
N PHE A 75 -4.54 8.84 -0.68
CA PHE A 75 -5.53 9.93 -0.91
C PHE A 75 -6.55 9.57 -1.99
N ILE A 76 -6.15 8.80 -3.00
CA ILE A 76 -7.05 8.31 -4.04
C ILE A 76 -8.00 7.27 -3.45
N LEU A 77 -7.47 6.33 -2.66
CA LEU A 77 -8.25 5.27 -2.03
C LEU A 77 -9.26 5.79 -0.99
N GLN A 78 -9.06 6.98 -0.45
CA GLN A 78 -10.05 7.62 0.42
C GLN A 78 -11.26 8.18 -0.33
N ARG A 79 -11.14 8.41 -1.63
CA ARG A 79 -12.20 8.99 -2.46
C ARG A 79 -12.86 7.99 -3.39
N TYR A 80 -12.10 6.99 -3.81
CA TYR A 80 -12.54 6.01 -4.80
C TYR A 80 -12.20 4.61 -4.33
N PRO A 81 -13.11 3.64 -4.52
CA PRO A 81 -12.77 2.25 -4.28
C PRO A 81 -11.66 1.83 -5.24
N GLY A 82 -10.65 1.15 -4.73
CA GLY A 82 -9.50 0.72 -5.51
C GLY A 82 -8.58 -0.19 -4.71
N ALA A 83 -7.51 -0.60 -5.33
CA ALA A 83 -6.46 -1.39 -4.71
C ALA A 83 -5.07 -0.94 -5.16
N PHE A 84 -4.18 -0.83 -4.21
CA PHE A 84 -2.75 -0.69 -4.43
C PHE A 84 -2.11 -2.07 -4.34
N VAL A 85 -1.42 -2.49 -5.38
CA VAL A 85 -0.78 -3.81 -5.47
C VAL A 85 0.69 -3.67 -5.83
N PHE A 86 1.50 -4.61 -5.37
CA PHE A 86 2.91 -4.67 -5.69
C PHE A 86 3.17 -5.64 -6.84
N LEU A 87 4.01 -5.24 -7.78
CA LEU A 87 4.53 -6.12 -8.82
C LEU A 87 5.86 -6.71 -8.34
N GLY A 88 5.98 -8.04 -8.33
CA GLY A 88 7.24 -8.71 -8.07
C GLY A 88 8.19 -8.53 -9.26
N THR A 89 9.36 -7.97 -8.99
CA THR A 89 10.39 -7.67 -10.01
C THR A 89 11.77 -8.18 -9.63
N ALA A 90 11.86 -9.10 -8.68
CA ALA A 90 13.16 -9.68 -8.29
C ALA A 90 13.81 -10.36 -9.50
N PRO A 91 15.15 -10.18 -9.72
CA PRO A 91 15.87 -10.82 -10.80
C PRO A 91 15.74 -12.35 -10.78
N LYS A 92 15.75 -12.96 -11.96
CA LYS A 92 15.64 -14.42 -12.10
C LYS A 92 16.76 -15.13 -11.31
N GLY A 93 16.39 -16.10 -10.50
CA GLY A 93 17.32 -16.86 -9.67
C GLY A 93 17.72 -16.21 -8.35
N VAL A 94 17.25 -14.99 -8.08
CA VAL A 94 17.41 -14.32 -6.79
C VAL A 94 16.19 -14.62 -5.90
N ASN A 95 16.44 -14.97 -4.64
CA ASN A 95 15.36 -15.10 -3.66
C ASN A 95 14.70 -13.73 -3.45
N PRO A 96 13.38 -13.55 -3.73
CA PRO A 96 12.70 -12.26 -3.59
C PRO A 96 12.81 -11.66 -2.17
N LEU A 97 12.97 -12.49 -1.14
CA LEU A 97 13.10 -12.01 0.23
C LEU A 97 14.50 -11.45 0.56
N GLU A 98 15.49 -11.76 -0.28
CA GLU A 98 16.87 -11.32 -0.15
C GLU A 98 17.23 -10.23 -1.18
N ALA A 99 16.39 -10.04 -2.18
CA ALA A 99 16.57 -9.00 -3.19
C ALA A 99 16.54 -7.62 -2.55
N ALA A 100 17.41 -6.74 -3.01
CA ALA A 100 17.39 -5.35 -2.60
C ALA A 100 16.07 -4.69 -3.04
N GLY A 101 15.33 -4.14 -2.09
CA GLY A 101 14.03 -3.53 -2.33
C GLY A 101 14.11 -2.11 -2.88
N ASN A 102 12.94 -1.51 -3.09
CA ASN A 102 12.81 -0.10 -3.44
C ASN A 102 13.61 0.78 -2.48
N HIS A 103 14.13 1.89 -2.98
CA HIS A 103 14.96 2.84 -2.23
C HIS A 103 16.38 2.34 -1.88
N SER A 104 16.77 1.15 -2.32
CA SER A 104 18.15 0.68 -2.25
C SER A 104 18.94 1.09 -3.50
N PRO A 105 20.20 1.58 -3.36
CA PRO A 105 21.07 1.82 -4.51
C PRO A 105 21.51 0.54 -5.23
N TYR A 106 21.26 -0.61 -4.63
CA TYR A 106 21.55 -1.95 -5.18
C TYR A 106 20.31 -2.65 -5.71
N MET A 107 19.20 -1.94 -5.87
CA MET A 107 17.99 -2.51 -6.44
C MET A 107 18.24 -2.88 -7.90
N GLU A 108 17.97 -4.13 -8.23
CA GLU A 108 17.93 -4.65 -9.59
C GLU A 108 16.52 -5.19 -9.86
N ILE A 109 16.05 -5.06 -11.09
CA ILE A 109 14.74 -5.53 -11.52
C ILE A 109 14.86 -6.47 -12.71
N ASP A 110 13.97 -7.47 -12.77
CA ASP A 110 13.72 -8.21 -14.00
C ASP A 110 12.84 -7.35 -14.92
N GLU A 111 13.42 -6.80 -15.97
CA GLU A 111 12.71 -5.93 -16.92
C GLU A 111 11.56 -6.66 -17.65
N ASP A 112 11.63 -7.99 -17.78
CA ASP A 112 10.53 -8.80 -18.34
C ASP A 112 9.25 -8.68 -17.51
N ALA A 113 9.37 -8.37 -16.21
CA ALA A 113 8.22 -8.15 -15.33
C ALA A 113 7.41 -6.89 -15.69
N MET A 114 8.01 -5.90 -16.36
CA MET A 114 7.30 -4.67 -16.76
C MET A 114 6.16 -4.96 -17.74
N ALA A 115 6.37 -5.86 -18.69
CA ALA A 115 5.32 -6.29 -19.62
C ALA A 115 4.14 -6.95 -18.86
N ASN A 116 4.44 -7.76 -17.82
CA ASN A 116 3.43 -8.36 -16.98
C ASN A 116 2.66 -7.31 -16.19
N GLY A 117 3.34 -6.27 -15.69
CA GLY A 117 2.70 -5.15 -15.00
C GLY A 117 1.71 -4.39 -15.90
N ALA A 118 2.11 -4.07 -17.12
CA ALA A 118 1.23 -3.43 -18.10
C ALA A 118 0.02 -4.31 -18.45
N ALA A 119 0.26 -5.61 -18.66
CA ALA A 119 -0.81 -6.57 -18.94
C ALA A 119 -1.76 -6.76 -17.74
N ALA A 120 -1.24 -6.74 -16.52
CA ALA A 120 -2.04 -6.82 -15.29
C ALA A 120 -2.99 -5.62 -15.18
N HIS A 121 -2.51 -4.39 -15.40
CA HIS A 121 -3.37 -3.20 -15.43
C HIS A 121 -4.48 -3.30 -16.48
N ALA A 122 -4.14 -3.74 -17.70
CA ALA A 122 -5.12 -3.92 -18.77
C ALA A 122 -6.15 -5.00 -18.41
N ALA A 123 -5.72 -6.12 -17.83
CA ALA A 123 -6.60 -7.21 -17.42
C ALA A 123 -7.60 -6.77 -16.34
N VAL A 124 -7.14 -6.03 -15.33
CA VAL A 124 -8.00 -5.49 -14.26
C VAL A 124 -8.99 -4.47 -14.80
N ALA A 125 -8.55 -3.56 -15.66
CA ALA A 125 -9.44 -2.58 -16.29
C ALA A 125 -10.51 -3.26 -17.15
N PHE A 126 -10.13 -4.27 -17.93
CA PHE A 126 -11.06 -5.03 -18.77
C PHE A 126 -12.07 -5.82 -17.94
N GLU A 127 -11.62 -6.47 -16.87
CA GLU A 127 -12.51 -7.21 -15.95
C GLU A 127 -13.52 -6.26 -15.29
N PHE A 128 -13.07 -5.10 -14.81
CA PHE A 128 -13.93 -4.08 -14.22
C PHE A 128 -14.97 -3.53 -15.20
N LEU A 129 -14.57 -3.22 -16.43
CA LEU A 129 -15.48 -2.66 -17.44
C LEU A 129 -16.56 -3.66 -17.90
N ASN A 130 -16.25 -4.96 -17.86
CA ASN A 130 -17.21 -6.00 -18.28
C ASN A 130 -18.13 -6.49 -17.16
N HIS A 131 -17.65 -6.51 -15.92
CA HIS A 131 -18.36 -7.17 -14.81
C HIS A 131 -18.66 -6.25 -13.63
N GLY A 132 -18.08 -5.05 -13.61
CA GLY A 132 -18.13 -4.18 -12.43
C GLY A 132 -17.44 -4.79 -11.23
N MET A 133 -17.70 -4.25 -10.06
CA MET A 133 -17.23 -4.80 -8.79
C MET A 133 -18.17 -5.92 -8.30
N GLY A 134 -18.31 -7.02 -8.95
CA GLY A 134 -19.19 -8.15 -8.66
C GLY A 134 -19.87 -8.14 -7.28
N GLY A 135 -21.13 -7.64 -7.25
CA GLY A 135 -21.95 -7.56 -6.03
C GLY A 135 -22.11 -6.12 -5.54
N GLY A 136 -23.31 -5.58 -5.71
CA GLY A 136 -23.89 -4.31 -5.32
C GLY A 136 -23.01 -3.33 -4.54
N VAL A 137 -22.76 -2.21 -5.14
CA VAL A 137 -22.55 -0.96 -4.39
C VAL A 137 -23.89 -0.64 -3.74
N ASP A 138 -24.14 -1.16 -2.53
CA ASP A 138 -25.16 -0.58 -1.67
C ASP A 138 -24.71 0.84 -1.39
N GLY A 139 -25.54 1.78 -1.84
CA GLY A 139 -25.25 3.18 -1.84
C GLY A 139 -24.87 3.66 -0.45
N ALA A 140 -23.80 4.43 -0.40
CA ALA A 140 -23.59 5.38 0.66
C ALA A 140 -24.46 6.59 0.35
N ASP A 141 -25.58 6.73 1.06
CA ASP A 141 -26.27 7.98 1.32
C ASP A 141 -25.46 8.85 2.29
#